data_ae593975c15b1d48f1669c94b292d33f
#
_entry.id   ae593975c15b1d48f1669c94b292d33f
#
_cell.length_a   1.000
_cell.length_b   1.000
_cell.length_c   1.000
_cell.angle_alpha   90.00
_cell.angle_beta   90.00
_cell.angle_gamma   90.00
#
_symmetry.space_group_name_H-M   'P 1'
#
loop_
_entity.id
_entity.type
_entity.pdbx_description
1 polymer ?
#
loop_
_entity_poly.entity_id
_entity_poly.type
_entity_poly.pdbx_seq_one_letter_code
_entity_poly.pdbx_strand_id
1 'polypeptide(L)'
;EQNVSGPGITLREEPFPFEESRILEACLEVTEPYQKAYRAVGCVGCGSTPECGVEAPFLYVENGDSISLAYAKGKIVLVNGTVGKEMYQRLTDAGAAGFVMLSGTPIDEGEDLRPARRSLRGVKETPIQGVTIHFRDAAELVERGASKVRLAVRQKKVTGTSRNLILRIEGSDRAEEILTVSAHYDSVPEGPGAYDNMAGAAIVMELSRYFSAHRPRRTMEFLWFGAEEKGLYGSLDYVERRREELASHRFNMNVDLAGQTIGGTVIGVTGDPEICRI
;
A
#
# COMPACT_ATOMS: atom_id res chain seq x y z
N GLU A 1 -3.85 26.50 11.20
CA GLU A 1 -3.43 27.19 12.45
C GLU A 1 -4.49 28.18 12.97
N GLN A 2 -5.20 28.91 12.11
CA GLN A 2 -6.14 29.96 12.55
C GLN A 2 -7.44 29.45 13.21
N ASN A 3 -7.78 28.18 13.08
CA ASN A 3 -9.06 27.62 13.57
C ASN A 3 -8.94 26.71 14.80
N VAL A 4 -7.73 26.43 15.27
CA VAL A 4 -7.50 25.54 16.41
C VAL A 4 -6.37 26.09 17.27
N SER A 5 -6.69 27.00 18.17
CA SER A 5 -5.74 27.59 19.12
C SER A 5 -6.42 27.85 20.44
N GLY A 6 -5.69 27.64 21.55
CA GLY A 6 -6.21 27.88 22.90
C GLY A 6 -5.29 27.32 23.98
N PRO A 7 -5.54 27.63 25.26
CA PRO A 7 -4.80 27.05 26.38
C PRO A 7 -4.90 25.52 26.38
N GLY A 8 -3.77 24.83 26.49
CA GLY A 8 -3.69 23.37 26.50
C GLY A 8 -3.83 22.72 25.09
N ILE A 9 -3.78 23.52 24.02
CA ILE A 9 -3.77 23.01 22.62
C ILE A 9 -2.39 23.21 22.03
N THR A 10 -1.78 22.15 21.50
CA THR A 10 -0.49 22.21 20.82
C THR A 10 -0.55 21.51 19.47
N LEU A 11 -0.01 22.15 18.44
CA LEU A 11 0.18 21.56 17.12
C LEU A 11 1.68 21.33 16.89
N ARG A 12 2.05 20.12 16.47
CA ARG A 12 3.44 19.74 16.20
C ARG A 12 3.55 19.07 14.84
N GLU A 13 4.66 19.31 14.17
CA GLU A 13 5.10 18.56 13.01
C GLU A 13 6.28 17.69 13.43
N GLU A 14 6.22 16.41 13.16
CA GLU A 14 7.29 15.46 13.45
C GLU A 14 7.83 14.88 12.15
N PRO A 15 8.93 15.40 11.61
CA PRO A 15 9.55 14.87 10.41
C PRO A 15 10.23 13.54 10.70
N PHE A 16 10.18 12.62 9.71
CA PHE A 16 10.86 11.33 9.74
C PHE A 16 11.35 10.93 8.35
N PRO A 17 12.46 10.18 8.27
CA PRO A 17 12.93 9.61 7.02
C PRO A 17 12.13 8.36 6.67
N PHE A 18 11.97 8.10 5.37
CA PHE A 18 11.45 6.84 4.87
C PHE A 18 12.22 6.39 3.63
N GLU A 19 12.20 5.09 3.35
CA GLU A 19 12.78 4.53 2.14
C GLU A 19 11.67 4.01 1.23
N GLU A 20 11.79 4.28 -0.06
CA GLU A 20 10.93 3.69 -1.07
C GLU A 20 11.75 3.12 -2.23
N SER A 21 11.19 2.10 -2.87
CA SER A 21 11.69 1.65 -4.18
C SER A 21 10.93 2.38 -5.28
N ARG A 22 11.63 3.19 -6.06
CA ARG A 22 11.06 3.93 -7.18
C ARG A 22 11.32 3.17 -8.48
N ILE A 23 10.23 2.81 -9.18
CA ILE A 23 10.32 2.21 -10.50
C ILE A 23 10.79 3.29 -11.49
N LEU A 24 11.85 3.00 -12.21
CA LEU A 24 12.39 3.84 -13.27
C LEU A 24 11.91 3.38 -14.65
N GLU A 25 11.77 2.07 -14.80
CA GLU A 25 11.38 1.44 -16.05
C GLU A 25 10.72 0.08 -15.76
N ALA A 26 9.68 -0.24 -16.53
CA ALA A 26 9.07 -1.56 -16.55
C ALA A 26 8.56 -1.86 -17.96
N CYS A 27 8.81 -3.08 -18.42
CA CYS A 27 8.41 -3.54 -19.75
C CYS A 27 8.05 -5.02 -19.70
N LEU A 28 6.98 -5.38 -20.40
CA LEU A 28 6.65 -6.74 -20.76
C LEU A 28 6.43 -6.80 -22.27
N GLU A 29 7.19 -7.63 -22.96
CA GLU A 29 7.11 -7.80 -24.41
C GLU A 29 6.99 -9.27 -24.75
N VAL A 30 6.03 -9.63 -25.59
CA VAL A 30 5.98 -10.95 -26.24
C VAL A 30 6.99 -10.96 -27.35
N THR A 31 7.88 -11.96 -27.38
CA THR A 31 8.89 -12.14 -28.41
C THR A 31 8.57 -13.30 -29.35
N GLU A 32 7.74 -14.26 -28.92
CA GLU A 32 7.24 -15.37 -29.74
C GLU A 32 5.81 -15.73 -29.36
N PRO A 33 4.91 -16.12 -30.27
CA PRO A 33 5.07 -16.23 -31.73
C PRO A 33 4.84 -14.89 -32.47
N TYR A 34 4.62 -13.81 -31.78
CA TYR A 34 4.44 -12.46 -32.32
C TYR A 34 5.27 -11.47 -31.49
N GLN A 35 5.43 -10.24 -31.99
CA GLN A 35 6.08 -9.17 -31.24
C GLN A 35 5.05 -8.12 -30.81
N LYS A 36 4.94 -7.89 -29.51
CA LYS A 36 4.10 -6.84 -28.94
C LYS A 36 4.57 -6.48 -27.53
N ALA A 37 4.75 -5.18 -27.29
CA ALA A 37 4.96 -4.65 -25.95
C ALA A 37 3.61 -4.34 -25.29
N TYR A 38 3.48 -4.70 -24.03
CA TYR A 38 2.33 -4.42 -23.19
C TYR A 38 2.66 -3.36 -22.16
N ARG A 39 1.70 -2.54 -21.82
CA ARG A 39 1.85 -1.57 -20.73
C ARG A 39 2.01 -2.29 -19.40
N ALA A 40 3.12 -2.08 -18.76
CA ALA A 40 3.45 -2.75 -17.51
C ALA A 40 3.93 -1.76 -16.44
N VAL A 41 3.66 -2.10 -15.17
CA VAL A 41 4.20 -1.41 -14.00
C VAL A 41 5.02 -2.41 -13.20
N GLY A 42 6.26 -2.06 -12.86
CA GLY A 42 7.14 -2.94 -12.09
C GLY A 42 6.60 -3.20 -10.69
N CYS A 43 6.76 -4.41 -10.18
CA CYS A 43 6.46 -4.74 -8.79
C CYS A 43 7.48 -4.05 -7.89
N VAL A 44 7.00 -3.16 -7.04
CA VAL A 44 7.85 -2.40 -6.11
C VAL A 44 8.45 -3.35 -5.07
N GLY A 45 9.75 -3.23 -4.86
CA GLY A 45 10.47 -4.03 -3.85
C GLY A 45 10.99 -5.39 -4.33
N CYS A 46 10.72 -5.81 -5.57
CA CYS A 46 11.25 -7.07 -6.11
C CYS A 46 12.63 -6.96 -6.79
N GLY A 47 13.32 -5.82 -6.67
CA GLY A 47 14.63 -5.61 -7.28
C GLY A 47 14.58 -5.29 -8.78
N SER A 48 15.73 -5.20 -9.41
CA SER A 48 15.87 -4.91 -10.84
C SER A 48 16.30 -6.15 -11.60
N THR A 49 15.85 -6.29 -12.84
CA THR A 49 16.40 -7.27 -13.77
C THR A 49 17.82 -6.85 -14.22
N PRO A 50 18.59 -7.75 -14.88
CA PRO A 50 19.72 -7.33 -15.68
C PRO A 50 19.31 -6.26 -16.72
N GLU A 51 20.29 -5.49 -17.21
CA GLU A 51 20.01 -4.36 -18.12
C GLU A 51 19.23 -4.76 -19.37
N CYS A 52 19.52 -5.92 -19.94
CA CYS A 52 18.79 -6.48 -21.10
C CYS A 52 17.41 -7.08 -20.75
N GLY A 53 17.04 -7.09 -19.47
CA GLY A 53 15.86 -7.81 -19.01
C GLY A 53 16.09 -9.33 -18.87
N VAL A 54 15.01 -10.06 -18.59
CA VAL A 54 14.96 -11.51 -18.55
C VAL A 54 14.04 -11.97 -19.68
N GLU A 55 14.55 -12.78 -20.59
CA GLU A 55 13.78 -13.41 -21.67
C GLU A 55 13.65 -14.90 -21.38
N ALA A 56 12.43 -15.42 -21.34
CA ALA A 56 12.15 -16.81 -21.01
C ALA A 56 10.82 -17.28 -21.61
N PRO A 57 10.62 -18.61 -21.71
CA PRO A 57 9.31 -19.15 -22.04
C PRO A 57 8.23 -18.62 -21.09
N PHE A 58 7.03 -18.41 -21.63
CA PHE A 58 5.89 -17.92 -20.89
C PHE A 58 4.98 -19.07 -20.44
N LEU A 59 4.37 -18.95 -19.27
CA LEU A 59 3.42 -19.91 -18.74
C LEU A 59 2.31 -19.21 -17.94
N TYR A 60 1.06 -19.47 -18.26
CA TYR A 60 -0.07 -19.08 -17.41
C TYR A 60 -0.29 -20.16 -16.33
N VAL A 61 -0.21 -19.77 -15.07
CA VAL A 61 -0.25 -20.69 -13.92
C VAL A 61 -1.50 -20.50 -13.04
N GLU A 62 -2.54 -19.91 -13.61
CA GLU A 62 -3.83 -19.69 -12.92
C GLU A 62 -3.64 -19.10 -11.52
N ASN A 63 -4.08 -19.82 -10.48
CA ASN A 63 -3.93 -19.41 -9.07
C ASN A 63 -2.57 -19.80 -8.46
N GLY A 64 -1.65 -20.35 -9.28
CA GLY A 64 -0.32 -20.75 -8.84
C GLY A 64 -0.36 -21.87 -7.78
N ASP A 65 -1.24 -22.85 -7.89
CA ASP A 65 -1.22 -24.07 -7.08
C ASP A 65 -0.05 -24.99 -7.47
N SER A 66 0.17 -26.07 -6.71
CA SER A 66 1.30 -26.98 -6.92
C SER A 66 1.30 -27.65 -8.29
N ILE A 67 0.11 -27.88 -8.88
CA ILE A 67 0.00 -28.52 -10.20
C ILE A 67 0.36 -27.50 -11.28
N SER A 68 -0.21 -26.30 -11.22
CA SER A 68 0.06 -25.21 -12.16
C SER A 68 1.54 -24.79 -12.14
N LEU A 69 2.18 -24.85 -10.97
CA LEU A 69 3.59 -24.49 -10.80
C LEU A 69 4.58 -25.61 -11.16
N ALA A 70 4.12 -26.83 -11.42
CA ALA A 70 5.01 -27.96 -11.74
C ALA A 70 5.90 -27.72 -12.97
N TYR A 71 5.48 -26.85 -13.88
CA TYR A 71 6.23 -26.50 -15.11
C TYR A 71 6.78 -25.07 -15.11
N ALA A 72 6.82 -24.39 -13.94
CA ALA A 72 7.24 -23.00 -13.83
C ALA A 72 8.75 -22.77 -13.93
N LYS A 73 9.56 -23.83 -13.71
CA LYS A 73 11.02 -23.70 -13.68
C LYS A 73 11.58 -23.07 -14.96
N GLY A 74 12.33 -21.98 -14.77
CA GLY A 74 12.97 -21.23 -15.87
C GLY A 74 12.01 -20.44 -16.74
N LYS A 75 10.75 -20.27 -16.35
CA LYS A 75 9.75 -19.54 -17.12
C LYS A 75 9.32 -18.23 -16.43
N ILE A 76 8.87 -17.28 -17.22
CA ILE A 76 8.12 -16.13 -16.71
C ILE A 76 6.66 -16.55 -16.62
N VAL A 77 6.10 -16.46 -15.42
CA VAL A 77 4.76 -16.98 -15.14
C VAL A 77 3.74 -15.86 -14.97
N LEU A 78 2.55 -16.03 -15.54
CA LEU A 78 1.38 -15.17 -15.28
C LEU A 78 0.51 -15.81 -14.21
N VAL A 79 0.28 -15.07 -13.11
CA VAL A 79 -0.59 -15.48 -12.01
C VAL A 79 -1.91 -14.71 -12.10
N ASN A 80 -3.03 -15.40 -11.94
CA ASN A 80 -4.34 -14.79 -11.85
C ASN A 80 -4.53 -14.13 -10.47
N GLY A 81 -4.22 -12.85 -10.38
CA GLY A 81 -4.31 -12.05 -9.16
C GLY A 81 -3.00 -11.38 -8.76
N THR A 82 -2.85 -11.12 -7.47
CA THR A 82 -1.68 -10.44 -6.90
C THR A 82 -0.68 -11.41 -6.31
N VAL A 83 0.61 -11.09 -6.44
CA VAL A 83 1.69 -11.87 -5.84
C VAL A 83 2.07 -11.23 -4.50
N GLY A 84 1.54 -11.77 -3.41
CA GLY A 84 1.98 -11.48 -2.05
C GLY A 84 3.16 -12.35 -1.63
N LYS A 85 3.60 -12.22 -0.37
CA LYS A 85 4.77 -12.92 0.18
C LYS A 85 4.73 -14.45 -0.01
N GLU A 86 3.60 -15.06 0.28
CA GLU A 86 3.41 -16.51 0.16
C GLU A 86 3.52 -16.99 -1.29
N MET A 87 2.80 -16.33 -2.20
CA MET A 87 2.87 -16.64 -3.63
C MET A 87 4.27 -16.41 -4.19
N TYR A 88 4.92 -15.32 -3.79
CA TYR A 88 6.29 -15.04 -4.20
C TYR A 88 7.25 -16.17 -3.81
N GLN A 89 7.13 -16.68 -2.58
CA GLN A 89 7.94 -17.81 -2.13
C GLN A 89 7.67 -19.07 -2.98
N ARG A 90 6.41 -19.38 -3.24
CA ARG A 90 6.03 -20.53 -4.09
C ARG A 90 6.59 -20.42 -5.51
N LEU A 91 6.55 -19.23 -6.11
CA LEU A 91 7.14 -18.97 -7.42
C LEU A 91 8.66 -19.15 -7.41
N THR A 92 9.32 -18.70 -6.36
CA THR A 92 10.76 -18.81 -6.18
C THR A 92 11.16 -20.29 -6.00
N ASP A 93 10.45 -21.03 -5.16
CA ASP A 93 10.68 -22.45 -4.91
C ASP A 93 10.44 -23.30 -6.17
N ALA A 94 9.48 -22.92 -6.99
CA ALA A 94 9.22 -23.52 -8.29
C ALA A 94 10.28 -23.18 -9.35
N GLY A 95 11.21 -22.27 -9.04
CA GLY A 95 12.29 -21.85 -9.93
C GLY A 95 11.83 -21.00 -11.11
N ALA A 96 10.77 -20.22 -10.96
CA ALA A 96 10.35 -19.26 -11.97
C ALA A 96 11.45 -18.25 -12.28
N ALA A 97 11.55 -17.80 -13.54
CA ALA A 97 12.52 -16.79 -13.97
C ALA A 97 12.01 -15.35 -13.74
N GLY A 98 10.71 -15.18 -13.54
CA GLY A 98 10.04 -13.92 -13.30
C GLY A 98 8.54 -14.13 -13.19
N PHE A 99 7.80 -13.06 -12.85
CA PHE A 99 6.35 -13.17 -12.73
C PHE A 99 5.61 -11.95 -13.31
N VAL A 100 4.39 -12.22 -13.75
CA VAL A 100 3.41 -11.22 -14.20
C VAL A 100 2.17 -11.39 -13.35
N MET A 101 1.62 -10.30 -12.83
CA MET A 101 0.38 -10.28 -12.08
C MET A 101 -0.64 -9.35 -12.70
N LEU A 102 -1.88 -9.49 -12.31
CA LEU A 102 -3.02 -8.80 -12.89
C LEU A 102 -3.46 -7.60 -12.05
N SER A 103 -4.04 -6.62 -12.74
CA SER A 103 -4.85 -5.56 -12.15
C SER A 103 -6.01 -5.20 -13.06
N GLY A 104 -6.99 -4.50 -12.49
CA GLY A 104 -8.21 -4.18 -13.22
C GLY A 104 -9.16 -5.37 -13.29
N THR A 105 -10.24 -5.17 -14.02
CA THR A 105 -11.33 -6.14 -14.18
C THR A 105 -11.71 -6.31 -15.65
N PRO A 106 -12.44 -7.38 -16.01
CA PRO A 106 -12.92 -7.58 -17.37
C PRO A 106 -13.88 -6.49 -17.86
N ILE A 107 -14.55 -5.81 -16.94
CA ILE A 107 -15.56 -4.79 -17.23
C ILE A 107 -15.00 -3.37 -17.28
N ASP A 108 -13.70 -3.17 -17.02
CA ASP A 108 -13.09 -1.87 -17.12
C ASP A 108 -13.19 -1.35 -18.56
N GLU A 109 -13.68 -0.12 -18.72
CA GLU A 109 -13.86 0.55 -19.98
C GLU A 109 -12.84 1.66 -20.17
N GLY A 110 -12.50 1.96 -21.43
CA GLY A 110 -11.58 3.03 -21.79
C GLY A 110 -10.37 2.57 -22.59
N GLU A 111 -9.69 3.53 -23.21
CA GLU A 111 -8.50 3.27 -24.02
C GLU A 111 -7.19 3.32 -23.21
N ASP A 112 -7.18 4.01 -22.08
CA ASP A 112 -5.99 4.23 -21.23
C ASP A 112 -6.08 3.44 -19.92
N LEU A 113 -6.22 2.13 -20.04
CA LEU A 113 -6.23 1.23 -18.86
C LEU A 113 -4.83 1.07 -18.30
N ARG A 114 -4.59 1.67 -17.13
CA ARG A 114 -3.28 1.61 -16.45
C ARG A 114 -3.23 0.45 -15.47
N PRO A 115 -2.19 -0.38 -15.53
CA PRO A 115 -1.99 -1.39 -14.50
C PRO A 115 -1.78 -0.73 -13.14
N ALA A 116 -2.39 -1.30 -12.10
CA ALA A 116 -2.20 -0.82 -10.75
C ALA A 116 -0.77 -1.10 -10.25
N ARG A 117 -0.22 -0.16 -9.50
CA ARG A 117 1.05 -0.36 -8.81
C ARG A 117 0.87 -1.39 -7.69
N ARG A 118 1.79 -2.35 -7.60
CA ARG A 118 1.81 -3.38 -6.57
C ARG A 118 3.17 -3.40 -5.88
N SER A 119 3.16 -3.75 -4.59
CA SER A 119 4.38 -3.82 -3.77
C SER A 119 4.52 -5.20 -3.15
N LEU A 120 5.73 -5.74 -3.21
CA LEU A 120 6.11 -6.94 -2.49
C LEU A 120 6.61 -6.53 -1.09
N ARG A 121 5.81 -6.81 -0.06
CA ARG A 121 6.15 -6.46 1.33
C ARG A 121 6.62 -7.68 2.11
N GLY A 122 7.53 -7.49 3.06
CA GLY A 122 7.96 -8.54 3.99
C GLY A 122 8.83 -9.65 3.40
N VAL A 123 9.41 -9.42 2.21
CA VAL A 123 10.36 -10.34 1.57
C VAL A 123 11.73 -9.68 1.57
N LYS A 124 12.75 -10.40 2.09
CA LYS A 124 14.11 -9.88 2.21
C LYS A 124 14.93 -10.12 0.95
N GLU A 125 14.79 -11.31 0.36
CA GLU A 125 15.51 -11.71 -0.85
C GLU A 125 14.54 -11.79 -2.02
N THR A 126 14.91 -11.15 -3.11
CA THR A 126 14.04 -11.05 -4.30
C THR A 126 14.76 -11.51 -5.55
N PRO A 127 15.04 -12.83 -5.68
CA PRO A 127 15.79 -13.40 -6.81
C PRO A 127 15.05 -13.25 -8.14
N ILE A 128 13.72 -13.15 -8.13
CA ILE A 128 12.90 -12.98 -9.33
C ILE A 128 12.16 -11.65 -9.32
N GLN A 129 12.03 -11.03 -10.48
CA GLN A 129 11.36 -9.75 -10.66
C GLN A 129 10.00 -9.95 -11.32
N GLY A 130 9.12 -8.95 -11.16
CA GLY A 130 7.79 -9.03 -11.72
C GLY A 130 7.20 -7.70 -12.12
N VAL A 131 6.16 -7.80 -12.94
CA VAL A 131 5.36 -6.66 -13.41
C VAL A 131 3.88 -6.93 -13.20
N THR A 132 3.12 -5.84 -13.14
CA THR A 132 1.66 -5.86 -13.22
C THR A 132 1.24 -5.39 -14.60
N ILE A 133 0.29 -6.09 -15.23
CA ILE A 133 -0.38 -5.69 -16.46
C ILE A 133 -1.89 -5.61 -16.24
N HIS A 134 -2.60 -4.95 -17.12
CA HIS A 134 -4.06 -4.92 -17.05
C HIS A 134 -4.67 -6.28 -17.43
N PHE A 135 -5.82 -6.62 -16.85
CA PHE A 135 -6.52 -7.87 -17.12
C PHE A 135 -6.73 -8.14 -18.62
N ARG A 136 -7.15 -7.11 -19.39
CA ARG A 136 -7.37 -7.23 -20.85
C ARG A 136 -6.10 -7.58 -21.60
N ASP A 137 -4.98 -6.99 -21.24
CA ASP A 137 -3.67 -7.28 -21.82
C ASP A 137 -3.25 -8.72 -21.54
N ALA A 138 -3.51 -9.19 -20.30
CA ALA A 138 -3.22 -10.56 -19.91
C ALA A 138 -4.11 -11.57 -20.66
N ALA A 139 -5.39 -11.27 -20.83
CA ALA A 139 -6.31 -12.10 -21.60
C ALA A 139 -5.83 -12.20 -23.06
N GLU A 140 -5.51 -11.08 -23.71
CA GLU A 140 -4.98 -11.08 -25.08
C GLU A 140 -3.68 -11.90 -25.18
N LEU A 141 -2.79 -11.76 -24.21
CA LEU A 141 -1.51 -12.47 -24.17
C LEU A 141 -1.71 -13.99 -24.15
N VAL A 142 -2.68 -14.47 -23.35
CA VAL A 142 -3.04 -15.89 -23.27
C VAL A 142 -3.79 -16.35 -24.52
N GLU A 143 -4.80 -15.60 -24.97
CA GLU A 143 -5.62 -15.94 -26.15
C GLU A 143 -4.80 -16.02 -27.44
N ARG A 144 -3.82 -15.14 -27.60
CA ARG A 144 -2.92 -15.13 -28.76
C ARG A 144 -1.78 -16.16 -28.66
N GLY A 145 -1.75 -16.96 -27.59
CA GLY A 145 -0.80 -18.04 -27.41
C GLY A 145 0.65 -17.56 -27.26
N ALA A 146 0.89 -16.50 -26.49
CA ALA A 146 2.25 -16.09 -26.19
C ALA A 146 3.05 -17.26 -25.62
N SER A 147 4.21 -17.54 -26.20
CA SER A 147 5.06 -18.66 -25.81
C SER A 147 6.37 -18.23 -25.18
N LYS A 148 6.82 -17.00 -25.47
CA LYS A 148 8.05 -16.44 -24.94
C LYS A 148 7.89 -14.94 -24.73
N VAL A 149 8.38 -14.46 -23.61
CA VAL A 149 8.29 -13.04 -23.23
C VAL A 149 9.62 -12.53 -22.70
N ARG A 150 9.82 -11.22 -22.84
CA ARG A 150 10.89 -10.47 -22.19
C ARG A 150 10.28 -9.57 -21.13
N LEU A 151 10.81 -9.65 -19.92
CA LEU A 151 10.46 -8.85 -18.76
C LEU A 151 11.65 -7.99 -18.35
N ALA A 152 11.45 -6.67 -18.23
CA ALA A 152 12.46 -5.77 -17.72
C ALA A 152 11.85 -4.89 -16.65
N VAL A 153 12.56 -4.78 -15.51
CA VAL A 153 12.23 -3.88 -14.42
C VAL A 153 13.49 -3.21 -13.94
N ARG A 154 13.48 -1.89 -13.86
CA ARG A 154 14.55 -1.12 -13.26
C ARG A 154 13.99 -0.25 -12.16
N GLN A 155 14.53 -0.37 -10.96
CA GLN A 155 14.12 0.40 -9.81
C GLN A 155 15.33 0.81 -8.96
N LYS A 156 15.16 1.87 -8.18
CA LYS A 156 16.18 2.32 -7.23
C LYS A 156 15.55 2.58 -5.87
N LYS A 157 16.31 2.32 -4.82
CA LYS A 157 15.97 2.80 -3.48
C LYS A 157 16.24 4.30 -3.41
N VAL A 158 15.31 5.04 -2.88
CA VAL A 158 15.42 6.47 -2.61
C VAL A 158 14.99 6.73 -1.18
N THR A 159 15.68 7.63 -0.51
CA THR A 159 15.29 8.13 0.80
C THR A 159 14.50 9.41 0.62
N GLY A 160 13.34 9.47 1.25
CA GLY A 160 12.51 10.68 1.33
C GLY A 160 12.38 11.14 2.78
N THR A 161 11.76 12.29 2.95
CA THR A 161 11.33 12.79 4.26
C THR A 161 9.84 13.05 4.21
N SER A 162 9.10 12.52 5.17
CA SER A 162 7.70 12.82 5.41
C SER A 162 7.54 13.38 6.82
N ARG A 163 6.33 13.65 7.25
CA ARG A 163 6.04 14.17 8.59
C ARG A 163 4.69 13.69 9.08
N ASN A 164 4.57 13.54 10.40
CA ASN A 164 3.31 13.43 11.08
C ASN A 164 2.87 14.81 11.55
N LEU A 165 1.56 15.07 11.49
CA LEU A 165 0.94 16.24 12.10
C LEU A 165 0.19 15.77 13.33
N ILE A 166 0.41 16.44 14.46
CA ILE A 166 -0.13 16.05 15.76
C ILE A 166 -0.75 17.27 16.42
N LEU A 167 -2.05 17.22 16.60
CA LEU A 167 -2.77 18.18 17.43
C LEU A 167 -3.10 17.52 18.75
N ARG A 168 -2.56 18.05 19.86
CA ARG A 168 -2.84 17.57 21.24
C ARG A 168 -3.70 18.59 21.96
N ILE A 169 -4.77 18.09 22.57
CA ILE A 169 -5.67 18.84 23.45
C ILE A 169 -5.57 18.22 24.84
N GLU A 170 -5.05 18.97 25.79
CA GLU A 170 -4.88 18.52 27.17
C GLU A 170 -6.23 18.31 27.86
N GLY A 171 -6.37 17.18 28.53
CA GLY A 171 -7.57 16.82 29.28
C GLY A 171 -7.84 17.75 30.48
N SER A 172 -9.10 17.78 30.92
CA SER A 172 -9.52 18.64 32.07
C SER A 172 -9.27 18.00 33.45
N ASP A 173 -9.52 16.70 33.60
CA ASP A 173 -9.48 15.99 34.89
C ASP A 173 -8.82 14.59 34.83
N ARG A 174 -8.48 14.09 33.63
CA ARG A 174 -7.76 12.85 33.39
C ARG A 174 -6.68 13.05 32.29
N ALA A 175 -5.88 14.09 32.48
CA ALA A 175 -4.91 14.51 31.47
C ALA A 175 -3.80 13.47 31.21
N GLU A 176 -3.56 12.57 32.18
CA GLU A 176 -2.59 11.47 32.07
C GLU A 176 -3.05 10.32 31.16
N GLU A 177 -4.34 10.21 30.90
CA GLU A 177 -4.90 9.22 29.98
C GLU A 177 -5.04 9.83 28.57
N ILE A 178 -4.48 9.16 27.55
CA ILE A 178 -4.46 9.64 26.18
C ILE A 178 -5.40 8.81 25.30
N LEU A 179 -6.23 9.49 24.54
CA LEU A 179 -7.02 8.92 23.45
C LEU A 179 -6.48 9.46 22.13
N THR A 180 -6.29 8.60 21.15
CA THR A 180 -5.83 9.01 19.83
C THR A 180 -6.92 8.80 18.77
N VAL A 181 -7.03 9.76 17.86
CA VAL A 181 -7.86 9.66 16.66
C VAL A 181 -6.94 9.94 15.47
N SER A 182 -6.85 9.00 14.55
CA SER A 182 -5.84 9.05 13.49
C SER A 182 -6.42 8.81 12.10
N ALA A 183 -5.74 9.33 11.10
CA ALA A 183 -5.89 9.03 9.69
C ALA A 183 -4.56 9.27 9.00
N HIS A 184 -4.31 8.62 7.85
CA HIS A 184 -3.21 9.08 7.01
C HIS A 184 -3.68 10.19 6.05
N TYR A 185 -2.73 10.99 5.56
CA TYR A 185 -3.03 12.12 4.67
C TYR A 185 -2.28 12.09 3.34
N ASP A 186 -1.39 11.12 3.16
CA ASP A 186 -0.78 10.85 1.86
C ASP A 186 -1.69 9.94 1.02
N SER A 187 -1.41 9.88 -0.27
CA SER A 187 -2.12 9.03 -1.21
C SER A 187 -1.17 8.40 -2.23
N VAL A 188 -1.66 7.39 -2.95
CA VAL A 188 -0.94 6.82 -4.08
C VAL A 188 -0.83 7.84 -5.22
N PRO A 189 0.27 7.84 -6.02
CA PRO A 189 0.45 8.80 -7.11
C PRO A 189 -0.60 8.69 -8.23
N GLU A 190 -1.25 7.55 -8.34
CA GLU A 190 -2.19 7.23 -9.41
C GLU A 190 -3.61 7.77 -9.16
N GLY A 191 -3.90 8.23 -7.94
CA GLY A 191 -5.23 8.68 -7.53
C GLY A 191 -5.22 10.03 -6.83
N PRO A 192 -6.36 10.74 -6.79
CA PRO A 192 -6.49 12.02 -6.08
C PRO A 192 -6.54 11.87 -4.56
N GLY A 193 -6.65 10.64 -4.03
CA GLY A 193 -6.69 10.37 -2.59
C GLY A 193 -7.95 10.85 -1.86
N ALA A 194 -9.04 11.14 -2.59
CA ALA A 194 -10.23 11.72 -1.97
C ALA A 194 -10.90 10.78 -0.97
N TYR A 195 -10.98 9.49 -1.33
CA TYR A 195 -11.53 8.43 -0.50
C TYR A 195 -10.45 7.79 0.39
N ASP A 196 -9.30 7.52 -0.19
CA ASP A 196 -8.12 6.96 0.44
C ASP A 196 -6.97 7.99 0.43
N ASN A 197 -6.78 8.81 1.49
CA ASN A 197 -7.61 8.83 2.70
C ASN A 197 -7.91 10.29 3.15
N MET A 198 -8.18 11.19 2.20
CA MET A 198 -8.55 12.57 2.54
C MET A 198 -9.88 12.62 3.30
N ALA A 199 -10.80 11.66 3.06
CA ALA A 199 -12.04 11.54 3.82
C ALA A 199 -11.78 11.29 5.30
N GLY A 200 -10.91 10.34 5.65
CA GLY A 200 -10.50 10.10 7.03
C GLY A 200 -9.78 11.30 7.64
N ALA A 201 -8.86 11.91 6.89
CA ALA A 201 -8.14 13.11 7.33
C ALA A 201 -9.09 14.26 7.65
N ALA A 202 -10.14 14.47 6.84
CA ALA A 202 -11.17 15.48 7.09
C ALA A 202 -12.02 15.19 8.33
N ILE A 203 -12.38 13.93 8.57
CA ILE A 203 -13.10 13.51 9.79
C ILE A 203 -12.26 13.81 11.03
N VAL A 204 -10.97 13.44 11.03
CA VAL A 204 -10.05 13.74 12.15
C VAL A 204 -9.95 15.25 12.36
N MET A 205 -9.91 16.04 11.29
CA MET A 205 -9.87 17.50 11.37
C MET A 205 -11.15 18.08 12.01
N GLU A 206 -12.33 17.64 11.62
CA GLU A 206 -13.58 18.12 12.21
C GLU A 206 -13.74 17.71 13.68
N LEU A 207 -13.35 16.49 14.04
CA LEU A 207 -13.30 16.06 15.43
C LEU A 207 -12.33 16.92 16.25
N SER A 208 -11.15 17.24 15.70
CA SER A 208 -10.18 18.10 16.37
C SER A 208 -10.75 19.52 16.63
N ARG A 209 -11.50 20.07 15.69
CA ARG A 209 -12.19 21.37 15.84
C ARG A 209 -13.26 21.32 16.96
N TYR A 210 -14.06 20.25 16.95
CA TYR A 210 -15.09 20.07 17.97
C TYR A 210 -14.49 20.03 19.38
N PHE A 211 -13.48 19.19 19.61
CA PHE A 211 -12.85 19.03 20.91
C PHE A 211 -11.98 20.23 21.31
N SER A 212 -11.52 21.03 20.38
CA SER A 212 -10.88 22.32 20.71
C SER A 212 -11.84 23.32 21.31
N ALA A 213 -13.11 23.28 20.90
CA ALA A 213 -14.18 24.09 21.50
C ALA A 213 -14.81 23.43 22.75
N HIS A 214 -14.70 22.11 22.88
CA HIS A 214 -15.32 21.31 23.94
C HIS A 214 -14.25 20.47 24.61
N ARG A 215 -13.54 21.06 25.57
CA ARG A 215 -12.38 20.45 26.24
C ARG A 215 -12.71 19.04 26.77
N PRO A 216 -12.01 17.98 26.33
CA PRO A 216 -12.27 16.62 26.77
C PRO A 216 -11.77 16.38 28.21
N ARG A 217 -12.26 15.32 28.86
CA ARG A 217 -11.78 14.91 30.18
C ARG A 217 -10.38 14.31 30.13
N ARG A 218 -10.14 13.47 29.08
CA ARG A 218 -8.85 12.86 28.80
C ARG A 218 -8.08 13.69 27.76
N THR A 219 -6.78 13.62 27.77
CA THR A 219 -5.98 14.17 26.68
C THR A 219 -6.34 13.49 25.38
N MET A 220 -6.52 14.26 24.32
CA MET A 220 -6.74 13.74 22.98
C MET A 220 -5.62 14.16 22.05
N GLU A 221 -5.14 13.22 21.24
CA GLU A 221 -4.24 13.48 20.13
C GLU A 221 -4.92 13.14 18.82
N PHE A 222 -4.96 14.13 17.94
CA PHE A 222 -5.44 14.01 16.56
C PHE A 222 -4.23 13.91 15.66
N LEU A 223 -4.16 12.82 14.91
CA LEU A 223 -2.94 12.40 14.21
C LEU A 223 -3.21 12.30 12.72
N TRP A 224 -2.39 12.96 11.92
CA TRP A 224 -2.36 12.77 10.48
C TRP A 224 -1.01 12.17 10.13
N PHE A 225 -1.01 10.88 9.77
CA PHE A 225 0.18 10.13 9.46
C PHE A 225 0.60 10.34 8.01
N GLY A 226 1.89 10.58 7.78
CA GLY A 226 2.46 10.64 6.45
C GLY A 226 3.12 9.33 6.06
N ALA A 227 3.28 9.10 4.74
CA ALA A 227 3.91 7.92 4.18
C ALA A 227 3.30 6.58 4.64
N GLU A 228 1.98 6.55 4.82
CA GLU A 228 1.22 5.33 5.08
C GLU A 228 1.33 4.39 3.88
N GLU A 229 1.04 4.92 2.69
CA GLU A 229 1.05 4.23 1.40
C GLU A 229 2.44 3.66 1.01
N LYS A 230 3.47 4.13 1.68
CA LYS A 230 4.85 3.63 1.50
C LYS A 230 5.18 2.47 2.44
N GLY A 231 4.35 2.20 3.44
CA GLY A 231 4.53 1.11 4.39
C GLY A 231 4.37 1.49 5.85
N LEU A 232 3.36 2.29 6.18
CA LEU A 232 3.00 2.69 7.55
C LEU A 232 4.10 3.49 8.28
N TYR A 233 5.00 4.17 7.55
CA TYR A 233 6.17 4.80 8.15
C TYR A 233 5.81 5.82 9.23
N GLY A 234 4.76 6.63 9.01
CA GLY A 234 4.35 7.65 9.96
C GLY A 234 3.86 7.08 11.29
N SER A 235 2.98 6.09 11.24
CA SER A 235 2.45 5.45 12.45
C SER A 235 3.53 4.67 13.21
N LEU A 236 4.44 4.00 12.48
CA LEU A 236 5.59 3.31 13.08
C LEU A 236 6.53 4.30 13.79
N ASP A 237 6.87 5.43 13.15
CA ASP A 237 7.70 6.47 13.75
C ASP A 237 7.04 7.08 15.00
N TYR A 238 5.71 7.32 14.94
CA TYR A 238 4.94 7.80 16.07
C TYR A 238 5.03 6.88 17.27
N VAL A 239 4.79 5.58 17.08
CA VAL A 239 4.85 4.54 18.12
C VAL A 239 6.27 4.41 18.68
N GLU A 240 7.29 4.43 17.81
CA GLU A 240 8.68 4.30 18.25
C GLU A 240 9.12 5.47 19.14
N ARG A 241 8.79 6.69 18.75
CA ARG A 241 9.12 7.90 19.55
C ARG A 241 8.42 7.94 20.91
N ARG A 242 7.28 7.25 21.05
CA ARG A 242 6.44 7.28 22.25
C ARG A 242 6.42 5.96 23.02
N ARG A 243 7.40 5.09 22.81
CA ARG A 243 7.46 3.78 23.49
C ARG A 243 7.20 3.85 24.98
N GLU A 244 7.78 4.83 25.66
CA GLU A 244 7.66 5.01 27.11
C GLU A 244 6.28 5.59 27.49
N GLU A 245 5.67 6.37 26.60
CA GLU A 245 4.36 7.01 26.83
C GLU A 245 3.17 6.11 26.44
N LEU A 246 3.40 5.03 25.69
CA LEU A 246 2.34 4.14 25.20
C LEU A 246 1.44 3.57 26.32
N ALA A 247 1.95 3.38 27.52
CA ALA A 247 1.17 2.93 28.66
C ALA A 247 0.05 3.91 29.07
N SER A 248 0.18 5.18 28.70
CA SER A 248 -0.83 6.23 28.93
C SER A 248 -1.91 6.25 27.84
N HIS A 249 -1.67 5.65 26.70
CA HIS A 249 -2.64 5.55 25.61
C HIS A 249 -3.69 4.47 25.93
N ARG A 250 -4.94 4.88 26.04
CA ARG A 250 -6.07 4.01 26.42
C ARG A 250 -6.85 3.49 25.25
N PHE A 251 -6.88 4.27 24.16
CA PHE A 251 -7.64 3.92 22.96
C PHE A 251 -7.08 4.63 21.75
N ASN A 252 -7.12 3.96 20.61
CA ASN A 252 -6.86 4.55 19.31
C ASN A 252 -8.02 4.26 18.37
N MET A 253 -8.53 5.29 17.69
CA MET A 253 -9.45 5.17 16.57
C MET A 253 -8.73 5.60 15.30
N ASN A 254 -8.52 4.67 14.38
CA ASN A 254 -8.02 4.98 13.03
C ASN A 254 -9.17 5.05 12.05
N VAL A 255 -9.24 6.13 11.29
CA VAL A 255 -10.27 6.35 10.28
C VAL A 255 -9.61 6.22 8.91
N ASP A 256 -10.05 5.21 8.17
CA ASP A 256 -9.55 4.93 6.84
C ASP A 256 -10.69 4.48 5.92
N LEU A 257 -10.64 4.91 4.65
CA LEU A 257 -11.64 4.58 3.64
C LEU A 257 -13.09 4.87 4.10
N ALA A 258 -13.31 6.02 4.74
CA ALA A 258 -14.61 6.41 5.27
C ALA A 258 -15.41 7.29 4.29
N GLY A 259 -16.74 7.34 4.49
CA GLY A 259 -17.61 8.27 3.78
C GLY A 259 -18.13 7.80 2.43
N GLN A 260 -18.16 6.50 2.19
CA GLN A 260 -18.82 5.94 0.99
C GLN A 260 -20.34 6.12 1.04
N THR A 261 -20.90 6.49 -0.11
CA THR A 261 -22.36 6.57 -0.29
C THR A 261 -23.00 5.19 -0.45
N ILE A 262 -22.28 4.24 -1.04
CA ILE A 262 -22.70 2.87 -1.28
C ILE A 262 -21.63 1.93 -0.71
N GLY A 263 -22.03 1.07 0.21
CA GLY A 263 -21.13 0.12 0.86
C GLY A 263 -21.47 -0.04 2.34
N GLY A 264 -20.71 -0.87 3.03
CA GLY A 264 -20.83 -1.08 4.48
C GLY A 264 -19.69 -0.40 5.23
N THR A 265 -19.98 0.01 6.47
CA THR A 265 -18.94 0.40 7.40
C THR A 265 -18.36 -0.85 8.04
N VAL A 266 -17.03 -1.00 8.01
CA VAL A 266 -16.33 -2.08 8.73
C VAL A 266 -15.59 -1.46 9.89
N ILE A 267 -15.86 -1.97 11.10
CA ILE A 267 -15.13 -1.57 12.31
C ILE A 267 -14.29 -2.78 12.73
N GLY A 268 -12.97 -2.65 12.57
CA GLY A 268 -12.00 -3.61 13.10
C GLY A 268 -11.65 -3.24 14.54
N VAL A 269 -11.82 -4.18 15.47
CA VAL A 269 -11.45 -3.97 16.88
C VAL A 269 -10.32 -4.92 17.26
N THR A 270 -9.28 -4.36 17.87
CA THR A 270 -8.17 -5.13 18.45
C THR A 270 -8.05 -4.79 19.94
N GLY A 271 -7.73 -5.77 20.77
CA GLY A 271 -7.57 -5.58 22.22
C GLY A 271 -8.76 -6.14 23.02
N ASP A 272 -9.35 -5.33 23.90
CA ASP A 272 -10.39 -5.77 24.80
C ASP A 272 -11.69 -6.18 24.07
N PRO A 273 -12.17 -7.44 24.23
CA PRO A 273 -13.41 -7.91 23.60
C PRO A 273 -14.66 -7.11 24.00
N GLU A 274 -14.65 -6.40 25.12
CA GLU A 274 -15.79 -5.57 25.54
C GLU A 274 -16.04 -4.39 24.60
N ILE A 275 -14.98 -3.87 23.96
CA ILE A 275 -15.09 -2.81 22.95
C ILE A 275 -15.89 -3.29 21.72
N CYS A 276 -15.90 -4.59 21.43
CA CYS A 276 -16.67 -5.17 20.32
C CYS A 276 -18.20 -5.16 20.56
N ARG A 277 -18.65 -4.75 21.76
CA ARG A 277 -20.09 -4.77 22.11
C ARG A 277 -20.76 -3.40 21.97
N ILE A 278 -20.02 -2.38 21.54
CA ILE A 278 -20.53 -1.06 21.23
C ILE A 278 -21.10 -1.07 19.80
#